data_6a23c0ea68531dfa4190316c8ee2548d
#
_entry.id   6a23c0ea68531dfa4190316c8ee2548d
#
_cell.length_a   1.000
_cell.length_b   1.000
_cell.length_c   1.000
_cell.angle_alpha   90.00
_cell.angle_beta   90.00
_cell.angle_gamma   90.00
#
_symmetry.space_group_name_H-M   'P 1'
#
loop_
_entity.id
_entity.type
_entity.pdbx_description
1 polymer ?
#
loop_
_entity_poly.entity_id
_entity_poly.type
_entity_poly.pdbx_seq_one_letter_code
_entity_poly.pdbx_strand_id
1 'polypeptide(L)'
;GGVKDAAFLTKIDDFVHWAETDPDITHGRSILDVIKRMNQVIHNDDPKFYRVPETREQTSELLLLYSMGLPQGKDINDLVSIDERYMRIHVLWKIETTRDSAEKFDKLISKAGTMGIDAKKGGNMGLHVRMNTMIVKSFFRSMSIALFLVGLLILAVFRDLKISIIAMFPNIVPLFVALALINLTGQVLDIG
;
A
#
# COMPACT_ATOMS: atom_id res chain seq x y z
N GLY A 1 4.84 -9.29 24.40
CA GLY A 1 4.11 -9.29 23.14
C GLY A 1 5.08 -9.48 22.00
N GLY A 2 4.59 -9.32 20.82
CA GLY A 2 5.36 -9.48 19.60
C GLY A 2 4.95 -10.70 18.82
N VAL A 3 5.75 -11.02 17.80
CA VAL A 3 5.43 -12.06 16.79
C VAL A 3 5.27 -13.48 17.39
N LYS A 4 5.74 -13.71 18.61
CA LYS A 4 5.61 -15.00 19.30
C LYS A 4 4.38 -15.09 20.22
N ASP A 5 3.57 -14.05 20.29
CA ASP A 5 2.39 -14.02 21.16
C ASP A 5 1.19 -14.67 20.44
N ALA A 6 0.63 -15.73 21.01
CA ALA A 6 -0.47 -16.48 20.38
C ALA A 6 -1.72 -15.62 20.18
N ALA A 7 -2.04 -14.73 21.11
CA ALA A 7 -3.19 -13.83 21.00
C ALA A 7 -2.99 -12.80 19.87
N PHE A 8 -1.76 -12.31 19.71
CA PHE A 8 -1.42 -11.43 18.60
C PHE A 8 -1.50 -12.16 17.25
N LEU A 9 -0.93 -13.37 17.16
CA LEU A 9 -0.97 -14.19 15.95
C LEU A 9 -2.40 -14.55 15.54
N THR A 10 -3.28 -14.85 16.50
CA THR A 10 -4.70 -15.10 16.21
C THR A 10 -5.38 -13.86 15.62
N LYS A 11 -5.11 -12.67 16.16
CA LYS A 11 -5.64 -11.42 15.56
C LYS A 11 -5.15 -11.20 14.13
N ILE A 12 -3.90 -11.53 13.86
CA ILE A 12 -3.35 -11.46 12.49
C ILE A 12 -4.02 -12.48 11.57
N ASP A 13 -4.27 -13.70 12.05
CA ASP A 13 -4.97 -14.73 11.28
C ASP A 13 -6.39 -14.29 10.92
N ASP A 14 -7.13 -13.77 11.88
CA ASP A 14 -8.47 -13.20 11.68
C ASP A 14 -8.44 -12.02 10.69
N PHE A 15 -7.43 -11.16 10.79
CA PHE A 15 -7.26 -10.04 9.87
C PHE A 15 -6.99 -10.50 8.44
N VAL A 16 -6.11 -11.48 8.24
CA VAL A 16 -5.78 -12.04 6.92
C VAL A 16 -7.01 -12.72 6.32
N HIS A 17 -7.71 -13.54 7.09
CA HIS A 17 -8.95 -14.17 6.64
C HIS A 17 -10.01 -13.14 6.23
N TRP A 18 -10.17 -12.07 7.03
CA TRP A 18 -11.06 -10.98 6.65
C TRP A 18 -10.60 -10.29 5.35
N ALA A 19 -9.31 -10.02 5.19
CA ALA A 19 -8.79 -9.39 3.98
C ALA A 19 -9.06 -10.25 2.74
N GLU A 20 -8.93 -11.56 2.85
CA GLU A 20 -9.18 -12.53 1.77
C GLU A 20 -10.68 -12.68 1.41
N THR A 21 -11.60 -12.09 2.20
CA THR A 21 -13.01 -12.00 1.78
C THR A 21 -13.25 -10.97 0.69
N ASP A 22 -12.30 -10.06 0.45
CA ASP A 22 -12.36 -9.11 -0.65
C ASP A 22 -11.97 -9.85 -1.96
N PRO A 23 -12.85 -9.89 -2.98
CA PRO A 23 -12.62 -10.68 -4.21
C PRO A 23 -11.38 -10.24 -5.00
N ASP A 24 -10.92 -9.03 -4.78
CA ASP A 24 -9.72 -8.52 -5.44
C ASP A 24 -8.42 -8.88 -4.71
N ILE A 25 -8.51 -9.35 -3.47
CA ILE A 25 -7.37 -9.81 -2.68
C ILE A 25 -7.18 -11.30 -2.91
N THR A 26 -6.07 -11.66 -3.52
CA THR A 26 -5.79 -13.06 -3.87
C THR A 26 -5.26 -13.83 -2.67
N HIS A 27 -4.36 -13.23 -1.89
CA HIS A 27 -3.74 -13.90 -0.75
C HIS A 27 -3.00 -12.91 0.15
N GLY A 28 -3.06 -13.16 1.47
CA GLY A 28 -2.26 -12.47 2.48
C GLY A 28 -1.15 -13.37 3.01
N ARG A 29 0.10 -13.13 2.62
CA ARG A 29 1.26 -13.93 3.04
C ARG A 29 2.03 -13.26 4.18
N SER A 30 2.35 -14.05 5.22
CA SER A 30 3.12 -13.59 6.37
C SER A 30 3.94 -14.72 6.99
N ILE A 31 4.69 -14.44 8.06
CA ILE A 31 5.37 -15.47 8.85
C ILE A 31 4.37 -16.44 9.50
N LEU A 32 3.12 -16.02 9.66
CA LEU A 32 2.06 -16.86 10.23
C LEU A 32 1.80 -18.13 9.40
N ASP A 33 1.87 -18.02 8.07
CA ASP A 33 1.71 -19.18 7.18
C ASP A 33 2.82 -20.20 7.40
N VAL A 34 4.03 -19.70 7.62
CA VAL A 34 5.18 -20.54 7.96
C VAL A 34 4.96 -21.23 9.30
N ILE A 35 4.54 -20.50 10.33
CA ILE A 35 4.27 -21.04 11.66
C ILE A 35 3.19 -22.12 11.60
N LYS A 36 2.07 -21.84 10.91
CA LYS A 36 0.98 -22.81 10.75
C LYS A 36 1.44 -24.06 10.00
N ARG A 37 2.22 -23.88 8.93
CA ARG A 37 2.76 -24.99 8.16
C ARG A 37 3.75 -25.82 8.97
N MET A 38 4.66 -25.20 9.69
CA MET A 38 5.60 -25.89 10.57
C MET A 38 4.87 -26.67 11.67
N ASN A 39 3.84 -26.06 12.29
CA ASN A 39 3.01 -26.74 13.28
C ASN A 39 2.35 -28.00 12.71
N GLN A 40 1.86 -27.93 11.48
CA GLN A 40 1.29 -29.08 10.79
C GLN A 40 2.35 -30.18 10.52
N VAL A 41 3.52 -29.79 10.02
CA VAL A 41 4.60 -30.73 9.66
C VAL A 41 5.09 -31.52 10.88
N ILE A 42 5.30 -30.90 12.03
CA ILE A 42 5.73 -31.60 13.25
C ILE A 42 4.66 -32.56 13.79
N HIS A 43 3.41 -32.42 13.35
CA HIS A 43 2.29 -33.31 13.71
C HIS A 43 1.93 -34.28 12.53
N ASN A 44 2.93 -34.75 11.82
CA ASN A 44 2.78 -35.73 10.72
C ASN A 44 1.88 -35.24 9.57
N ASP A 45 1.92 -33.96 9.24
CA ASP A 45 1.10 -33.31 8.20
C ASP A 45 -0.42 -33.42 8.45
N ASP A 46 -0.87 -33.64 9.68
CA ASP A 46 -2.31 -33.62 9.99
C ASP A 46 -2.90 -32.21 9.77
N PRO A 47 -3.90 -32.05 8.88
CA PRO A 47 -4.53 -30.76 8.58
C PRO A 47 -5.10 -30.03 9.79
N LYS A 48 -5.46 -30.75 10.85
CA LYS A 48 -5.97 -30.17 12.11
C LYS A 48 -4.95 -29.26 12.79
N PHE A 49 -3.66 -29.47 12.53
CA PHE A 49 -2.58 -28.69 13.11
C PHE A 49 -2.12 -27.52 12.23
N TYR A 50 -2.78 -27.28 11.08
CA TYR A 50 -2.59 -26.04 10.31
C TYR A 50 -3.30 -24.87 11.00
N ARG A 51 -2.80 -24.51 12.17
CA ARG A 51 -3.36 -23.47 13.04
C ARG A 51 -2.28 -22.75 13.83
N VAL A 52 -2.64 -21.61 14.40
CA VAL A 52 -1.77 -20.87 15.32
C VAL A 52 -1.47 -21.74 16.54
N PRO A 53 -0.19 -21.86 16.97
CA PRO A 53 0.18 -22.54 18.20
C PRO A 53 -0.45 -21.87 19.42
N GLU A 54 -0.73 -22.66 20.45
CA GLU A 54 -1.41 -22.16 21.65
C GLU A 54 -0.49 -21.41 22.60
N THR A 55 0.82 -21.70 22.54
CA THR A 55 1.80 -21.10 23.46
C THR A 55 2.91 -20.37 22.71
N ARG A 56 3.52 -19.42 23.44
CA ARG A 56 4.67 -18.67 22.95
C ARG A 56 5.90 -19.55 22.72
N GLU A 57 6.08 -20.52 23.60
CA GLU A 57 7.17 -21.48 23.58
C GLU A 57 7.11 -22.31 22.29
N GLN A 58 5.95 -22.87 21.97
CA GLN A 58 5.73 -23.62 20.71
C GLN A 58 6.02 -22.74 19.49
N THR A 59 5.54 -21.50 19.46
CA THR A 59 5.84 -20.58 18.37
C THR A 59 7.33 -20.31 18.24
N SER A 60 8.04 -20.16 19.36
CA SER A 60 9.49 -19.93 19.36
C SER A 60 10.27 -21.14 18.84
N GLU A 61 9.88 -22.35 19.22
CA GLU A 61 10.47 -23.60 18.73
C GLU A 61 10.27 -23.77 17.22
N LEU A 62 9.05 -23.51 16.73
CA LEU A 62 8.76 -23.60 15.30
C LEU A 62 9.56 -22.60 14.47
N LEU A 63 9.69 -21.36 14.95
CA LEU A 63 10.50 -20.33 14.27
C LEU A 63 11.99 -20.69 14.30
N LEU A 64 12.49 -21.25 15.40
CA LEU A 64 13.86 -21.74 15.49
C LEU A 64 14.11 -22.87 14.48
N LEU A 65 13.26 -23.90 14.47
CA LEU A 65 13.36 -25.00 13.51
C LEU A 65 13.32 -24.52 12.07
N TYR A 66 12.43 -23.57 11.77
CA TYR A 66 12.37 -22.97 10.43
C TYR A 66 13.67 -22.24 10.08
N SER A 67 14.19 -21.41 11.00
CA SER A 67 15.42 -20.65 10.77
C SER A 67 16.65 -21.54 10.53
N MET A 68 16.72 -22.67 11.21
CA MET A 68 17.81 -23.68 11.03
C MET A 68 17.73 -24.38 9.66
N GLY A 69 16.54 -24.48 9.10
CA GLY A 69 16.30 -25.08 7.77
C GLY A 69 16.48 -24.15 6.59
N LEU A 70 16.69 -22.85 6.82
CA LEU A 70 16.83 -21.88 5.75
C LEU A 70 18.17 -22.03 5.02
N PRO A 71 18.19 -21.91 3.67
CA PRO A 71 19.43 -21.85 2.90
C PRO A 71 20.32 -20.66 3.28
N GLN A 72 21.62 -20.79 3.06
CA GLN A 72 22.57 -19.69 3.26
C GLN A 72 22.11 -18.41 2.54
N GLY A 73 22.10 -17.28 3.27
CA GLY A 73 21.67 -15.97 2.75
C GLY A 73 20.16 -15.73 2.78
N LYS A 74 19.37 -16.67 3.30
CA LYS A 74 17.96 -16.45 3.63
C LYS A 74 17.80 -16.29 5.12
N ASP A 75 16.95 -15.33 5.54
CA ASP A 75 16.67 -15.05 6.94
C ASP A 75 15.17 -14.81 7.13
N ILE A 76 14.69 -15.08 8.34
CA ILE A 76 13.32 -14.73 8.74
C ILE A 76 13.09 -13.22 8.81
N ASN A 77 14.16 -12.44 8.85
CA ASN A 77 14.11 -10.97 8.93
C ASN A 77 13.46 -10.30 7.71
N ASP A 78 13.25 -11.01 6.62
CA ASP A 78 12.40 -10.55 5.51
C ASP A 78 10.92 -10.44 5.89
N LEU A 79 10.48 -11.24 6.87
CA LEU A 79 9.09 -11.33 7.32
C LEU A 79 8.87 -10.81 8.73
N VAL A 80 9.93 -10.80 9.56
CA VAL A 80 9.89 -10.41 10.97
C VAL A 80 11.03 -9.46 11.25
N SER A 81 10.82 -8.41 12.06
CA SER A 81 11.90 -7.53 12.50
C SER A 81 12.87 -8.24 13.44
N ILE A 82 14.14 -7.78 13.47
CA ILE A 82 15.20 -8.36 14.30
C ILE A 82 14.81 -8.38 15.80
N ASP A 83 14.06 -7.38 16.25
CA ASP A 83 13.56 -7.29 17.63
C ASP A 83 12.26 -8.10 17.87
N GLU A 84 11.79 -8.83 16.85
CA GLU A 84 10.59 -9.67 16.86
C GLU A 84 9.30 -8.93 17.28
N ARG A 85 9.28 -7.60 17.13
CA ARG A 85 8.13 -6.76 17.49
C ARG A 85 7.17 -6.55 16.34
N TYR A 86 7.69 -6.58 15.11
CA TYR A 86 6.94 -6.28 13.92
C TYR A 86 7.00 -7.46 12.97
N MET A 87 5.91 -7.68 12.27
CA MET A 87 5.87 -8.63 11.17
C MET A 87 5.38 -7.95 9.89
N ARG A 88 5.80 -8.47 8.77
CA ARG A 88 5.37 -8.02 7.46
C ARG A 88 4.25 -8.92 6.95
N ILE A 89 3.16 -8.30 6.52
CA ILE A 89 2.08 -8.98 5.82
C ILE A 89 2.13 -8.51 4.37
N HIS A 90 2.35 -9.43 3.45
CA HIS A 90 2.29 -9.18 2.02
C HIS A 90 0.87 -9.47 1.56
N VAL A 91 0.12 -8.45 1.21
CA VAL A 91 -1.21 -8.60 0.64
C VAL A 91 -1.10 -8.46 -0.86
N LEU A 92 -1.48 -9.50 -1.58
CA LEU A 92 -1.51 -9.55 -3.04
C LEU A 92 -2.92 -9.25 -3.52
N TRP A 93 -3.09 -8.21 -4.32
CA TRP A 93 -4.37 -7.88 -4.94
C TRP A 93 -4.23 -7.52 -6.41
N LYS A 94 -5.35 -7.63 -7.13
CA LYS A 94 -5.44 -7.19 -8.51
C LYS A 94 -5.44 -5.67 -8.55
N ILE A 95 -4.46 -5.09 -9.23
CA ILE A 95 -4.32 -3.63 -9.38
C ILE A 95 -5.08 -3.24 -10.66
N GLU A 96 -6.05 -2.33 -10.51
CA GLU A 96 -6.71 -1.70 -11.65
C GLU A 96 -6.22 -0.27 -11.81
N THR A 97 -6.18 0.49 -10.71
CA THR A 97 -5.66 1.86 -10.71
C THR A 97 -4.88 2.15 -9.42
N THR A 98 -3.99 3.16 -9.48
CA THR A 98 -3.26 3.64 -8.28
C THR A 98 -4.22 4.19 -7.23
N ARG A 99 -5.34 4.79 -7.65
CA ARG A 99 -6.36 5.31 -6.74
C ARG A 99 -7.06 4.21 -5.97
N ASP A 100 -7.50 3.15 -6.66
CA ASP A 100 -8.17 2.01 -6.03
C ASP A 100 -7.25 1.31 -5.05
N SER A 101 -5.97 1.20 -5.39
CA SER A 101 -4.94 0.68 -4.49
C SER A 101 -4.79 1.52 -3.23
N ALA A 102 -4.85 2.86 -3.35
CA ALA A 102 -4.78 3.76 -2.19
C ALA A 102 -5.99 3.56 -1.27
N GLU A 103 -7.20 3.48 -1.83
CA GLU A 103 -8.43 3.27 -1.09
C GLU A 103 -8.45 1.89 -0.39
N LYS A 104 -7.97 0.83 -1.06
CA LYS A 104 -7.81 -0.49 -0.46
C LYS A 104 -6.81 -0.48 0.70
N PHE A 105 -5.67 0.19 0.54
CA PHE A 105 -4.72 0.37 1.64
C PHE A 105 -5.36 1.04 2.85
N ASP A 106 -6.12 2.12 2.62
CA ASP A 106 -6.78 2.84 3.71
C ASP A 106 -7.82 1.96 4.42
N LYS A 107 -8.56 1.16 3.66
CA LYS A 107 -9.51 0.17 4.19
C LYS A 107 -8.82 -0.89 5.06
N LEU A 108 -7.71 -1.46 4.57
CA LEU A 108 -6.92 -2.46 5.31
C LEU A 108 -6.35 -1.89 6.61
N ILE A 109 -5.73 -0.70 6.58
CA ILE A 109 -5.16 -0.04 7.76
C ILE A 109 -6.26 0.32 8.77
N SER A 110 -7.38 0.85 8.32
CA SER A 110 -8.52 1.18 9.17
C SER A 110 -9.06 -0.07 9.88
N LYS A 111 -9.22 -1.17 9.15
CA LYS A 111 -9.69 -2.43 9.72
C LYS A 111 -8.69 -3.02 10.72
N ALA A 112 -7.40 -3.00 10.40
CA ALA A 112 -6.34 -3.41 11.34
C ALA A 112 -6.44 -2.62 12.65
N GLY A 113 -6.63 -1.29 12.57
CA GLY A 113 -6.84 -0.43 13.73
C GLY A 113 -8.05 -0.83 14.57
N THR A 114 -9.19 -1.18 13.95
CA THR A 114 -10.38 -1.65 14.69
C THR A 114 -10.16 -2.99 15.40
N MET A 115 -9.24 -3.81 14.91
CA MET A 115 -8.84 -5.08 15.53
C MET A 115 -7.71 -4.91 16.56
N GLY A 116 -7.27 -3.68 16.83
CA GLY A 116 -6.19 -3.37 17.76
C GLY A 116 -4.80 -3.78 17.24
N ILE A 117 -4.61 -3.77 15.91
CA ILE A 117 -3.34 -4.02 15.23
C ILE A 117 -2.78 -2.67 14.77
N ASP A 118 -1.60 -2.30 15.29
CA ASP A 118 -0.86 -1.12 14.82
C ASP A 118 -0.18 -1.44 13.48
N ALA A 119 -0.87 -1.16 12.38
CA ALA A 119 -0.42 -1.44 11.03
C ALA A 119 0.04 -0.17 10.33
N LYS A 120 1.15 -0.28 9.58
CA LYS A 120 1.71 0.80 8.77
C LYS A 120 1.81 0.38 7.31
N LYS A 121 1.52 1.30 6.42
CA LYS A 121 1.70 1.09 4.98
C LYS A 121 3.19 0.93 4.67
N GLY A 122 3.54 -0.13 3.96
CA GLY A 122 4.89 -0.41 3.52
C GLY A 122 4.91 -0.99 2.11
N GLY A 123 6.12 -1.25 1.61
CA GLY A 123 6.33 -1.84 0.28
C GLY A 123 6.29 -0.84 -0.87
N ASN A 124 6.58 -1.34 -2.07
CA ASN A 124 6.70 -0.52 -3.28
C ASN A 124 5.39 0.19 -3.63
N MET A 125 4.24 -0.46 -3.42
CA MET A 125 2.94 0.11 -3.76
C MET A 125 2.62 1.36 -2.95
N GLY A 126 2.89 1.36 -1.65
CA GLY A 126 2.73 2.55 -0.81
C GLY A 126 3.62 3.70 -1.26
N LEU A 127 4.82 3.40 -1.74
CA LEU A 127 5.74 4.38 -2.32
C LEU A 127 5.21 4.94 -3.64
N HIS A 128 4.73 4.07 -4.56
CA HIS A 128 4.15 4.50 -5.84
C HIS A 128 2.94 5.42 -5.65
N VAL A 129 1.99 5.06 -4.79
CA VAL A 129 0.83 5.90 -4.47
C VAL A 129 1.27 7.27 -3.95
N ARG A 130 2.25 7.31 -3.05
CA ARG A 130 2.77 8.58 -2.50
C ARG A 130 3.48 9.41 -3.55
N MET A 131 4.33 8.79 -4.38
CA MET A 131 5.04 9.45 -5.47
C MET A 131 4.06 10.04 -6.48
N ASN A 132 3.07 9.28 -6.94
CA ASN A 132 2.07 9.76 -7.88
C ASN A 132 1.32 10.98 -7.34
N THR A 133 0.85 10.92 -6.10
CA THR A 133 0.19 12.07 -5.45
C THR A 133 1.10 13.31 -5.38
N MET A 134 2.40 13.13 -5.09
CA MET A 134 3.36 14.24 -5.04
C MET A 134 3.60 14.84 -6.42
N ILE A 135 3.76 14.00 -7.45
CA ILE A 135 3.99 14.43 -8.84
C ILE A 135 2.80 15.22 -9.35
N VAL A 136 1.58 14.69 -9.20
CA VAL A 136 0.35 15.37 -9.62
C VAL A 136 0.20 16.73 -8.92
N LYS A 137 0.38 16.78 -7.60
CA LYS A 137 0.37 18.07 -6.84
C LYS A 137 1.41 19.05 -7.34
N SER A 138 2.64 18.59 -7.57
CA SER A 138 3.74 19.45 -8.04
C SER A 138 3.46 19.95 -9.45
N PHE A 139 2.92 19.09 -10.32
CA PHE A 139 2.52 19.47 -11.67
C PHE A 139 1.49 20.61 -11.67
N PHE A 140 0.38 20.44 -10.95
CA PHE A 140 -0.66 21.49 -10.87
C PHE A 140 -0.12 22.78 -10.26
N ARG A 141 0.72 22.71 -9.24
CA ARG A 141 1.36 23.87 -8.63
C ARG A 141 2.25 24.61 -9.62
N SER A 142 3.12 23.88 -10.33
CA SER A 142 4.04 24.46 -11.32
C SER A 142 3.29 25.09 -12.48
N MET A 143 2.24 24.41 -12.97
CA MET A 143 1.39 24.90 -14.03
C MET A 143 0.65 26.18 -13.63
N SER A 144 0.12 26.26 -12.41
CA SER A 144 -0.53 27.46 -11.89
C SER A 144 0.43 28.64 -11.79
N ILE A 145 1.66 28.39 -11.33
CA ILE A 145 2.70 29.42 -11.26
C ILE A 145 3.07 29.91 -12.67
N ALA A 146 3.26 28.99 -13.62
CA ALA A 146 3.58 29.34 -15.00
C ALA A 146 2.48 30.17 -15.66
N LEU A 147 1.21 29.79 -15.49
CA LEU A 147 0.08 30.56 -16.00
C LEU A 147 0.01 31.96 -15.37
N PHE A 148 0.26 32.06 -14.07
CA PHE A 148 0.30 33.33 -13.38
C PHE A 148 1.41 34.24 -13.93
N LEU A 149 2.61 33.72 -14.11
CA LEU A 149 3.75 34.47 -14.66
C LEU A 149 3.49 34.92 -16.10
N VAL A 150 2.95 34.04 -16.94
CA VAL A 150 2.56 34.39 -18.32
C VAL A 150 1.47 35.48 -18.32
N GLY A 151 0.48 35.35 -17.45
CA GLY A 151 -0.57 36.39 -17.31
C GLY A 151 0.00 37.75 -16.90
N LEU A 152 0.95 37.76 -15.95
CA LEU A 152 1.61 38.98 -15.49
C LEU A 152 2.46 39.61 -16.60
N LEU A 153 3.15 38.82 -17.41
CA LEU A 153 3.94 39.25 -18.55
C LEU A 153 3.03 39.86 -19.63
N ILE A 154 1.91 39.21 -19.97
CA ILE A 154 0.91 39.69 -20.90
C ILE A 154 0.36 41.04 -20.41
N LEU A 155 0.03 41.15 -19.13
CA LEU A 155 -0.47 42.40 -18.52
C LEU A 155 0.59 43.54 -18.58
N ALA A 156 1.84 43.21 -18.37
CA ALA A 156 2.94 44.21 -18.47
C ALA A 156 3.11 44.72 -19.88
N VAL A 157 2.92 43.85 -20.90
CA VAL A 157 3.03 44.24 -22.33
C VAL A 157 1.83 45.07 -22.79
N PHE A 158 0.61 44.59 -22.54
CA PHE A 158 -0.60 45.23 -23.03
C PHE A 158 -1.07 46.43 -22.14
N ARG A 159 -0.69 46.41 -20.88
CA ARG A 159 -1.11 47.45 -19.89
C ARG A 159 -2.62 47.63 -19.79
N ASP A 160 -3.39 46.72 -20.25
CA ASP A 160 -4.85 46.70 -20.21
C ASP A 160 -5.31 45.31 -19.70
N LEU A 161 -6.07 45.31 -18.61
CA LEU A 161 -6.53 44.10 -17.96
C LEU A 161 -7.49 43.32 -18.83
N LYS A 162 -8.37 43.99 -19.56
CA LYS A 162 -9.35 43.35 -20.44
C LYS A 162 -8.67 42.60 -21.58
N ILE A 163 -7.73 43.25 -22.26
CA ILE A 163 -6.95 42.67 -23.36
C ILE A 163 -6.11 41.50 -22.81
N SER A 164 -5.52 41.67 -21.64
CA SER A 164 -4.69 40.61 -21.00
C SER A 164 -5.50 39.35 -20.67
N ILE A 165 -6.71 39.48 -20.16
CA ILE A 165 -7.61 38.33 -19.90
C ILE A 165 -7.99 37.63 -21.20
N ILE A 166 -8.32 38.37 -22.26
CA ILE A 166 -8.65 37.77 -23.56
C ILE A 166 -7.43 37.05 -24.16
N ALA A 167 -6.24 37.63 -24.07
CA ALA A 167 -5.00 37.03 -24.55
C ALA A 167 -4.58 35.79 -23.76
N MET A 168 -5.04 35.64 -22.53
CA MET A 168 -4.79 34.47 -21.68
C MET A 168 -5.65 33.25 -22.09
N PHE A 169 -6.81 33.48 -22.74
CA PHE A 169 -7.77 32.45 -23.09
C PHE A 169 -7.16 31.30 -23.92
N PRO A 170 -6.36 31.56 -25.00
CA PRO A 170 -5.72 30.50 -25.78
C PRO A 170 -4.76 29.62 -24.96
N ASN A 171 -4.19 30.12 -23.88
CA ASN A 171 -3.30 29.36 -23.00
C ASN A 171 -4.07 28.46 -22.03
N ILE A 172 -5.28 28.83 -21.68
CA ILE A 172 -6.11 28.11 -20.69
C ILE A 172 -6.97 27.04 -21.37
N VAL A 173 -7.52 27.29 -22.55
CA VAL A 173 -8.42 26.37 -23.28
C VAL A 173 -7.81 25.00 -23.51
N PRO A 174 -6.56 24.84 -24.00
CA PRO A 174 -5.98 23.52 -24.21
C PRO A 174 -5.89 22.68 -22.94
N LEU A 175 -5.69 23.31 -21.78
CA LEU A 175 -5.64 22.64 -20.49
C LEU A 175 -7.01 22.06 -20.11
N PHE A 176 -8.07 22.84 -20.26
CA PHE A 176 -9.43 22.37 -19.99
C PHE A 176 -9.84 21.27 -20.97
N VAL A 177 -9.48 21.41 -22.25
CA VAL A 177 -9.74 20.36 -23.25
C VAL A 177 -9.01 19.07 -22.91
N ALA A 178 -7.73 19.13 -22.54
CA ALA A 178 -6.96 17.96 -22.11
C ALA A 178 -7.58 17.28 -20.87
N LEU A 179 -7.96 18.06 -19.85
CA LEU A 179 -8.62 17.52 -18.66
C LEU A 179 -9.99 16.90 -18.98
N ALA A 180 -10.77 17.53 -19.87
CA ALA A 180 -12.05 17.01 -20.30
C ALA A 180 -11.90 15.70 -21.07
N LEU A 181 -10.91 15.59 -21.97
CA LEU A 181 -10.62 14.37 -22.71
C LEU A 181 -10.20 13.23 -21.77
N ILE A 182 -9.33 13.49 -20.82
CA ILE A 182 -8.90 12.51 -19.80
C ILE A 182 -10.12 12.00 -19.02
N ASN A 183 -11.01 12.90 -18.60
CA ASN A 183 -12.23 12.52 -17.88
C ASN A 183 -13.21 11.72 -18.75
N LEU A 184 -13.36 12.08 -20.03
CA LEU A 184 -14.25 11.38 -20.98
C LEU A 184 -13.73 9.98 -21.35
N THR A 185 -12.41 9.82 -21.43
CA THR A 185 -11.80 8.52 -21.76
C THR A 185 -11.72 7.59 -20.55
N GLY A 186 -12.09 8.07 -19.35
CA GLY A 186 -11.98 7.30 -18.11
C GLY A 186 -10.53 6.98 -17.72
N GLN A 187 -9.56 7.58 -18.40
CA GLN A 187 -8.15 7.41 -18.07
C GLN A 187 -7.85 8.20 -16.78
N VAL A 188 -7.30 7.51 -15.81
CA VAL A 188 -6.75 8.16 -14.61
C VAL A 188 -5.39 8.75 -14.99
N LEU A 189 -5.09 9.96 -14.53
CA LEU A 189 -3.73 10.52 -14.57
C LEU A 189 -2.83 9.62 -13.70
N ASP A 190 -2.39 8.53 -14.27
CA ASP A 190 -1.42 7.62 -13.67
C ASP A 190 -0.10 7.74 -14.45
N ILE A 191 0.99 7.91 -13.71
CA ILE A 191 2.34 7.96 -14.24
C ILE A 191 2.91 6.56 -13.98
N GLY A 192 2.36 5.57 -14.68
CA GLY A 192 2.75 4.19 -14.60
C GLY A 192 3.85 3.81 -15.55
#